data_6b8cec9630fdea975a8dc4fe7f4e631c
#
_entry.id   6b8cec9630fdea975a8dc4fe7f4e631c
#
_cell.length_a   1.000
_cell.length_b   1.000
_cell.length_c   1.000
_cell.angle_alpha   90.00
_cell.angle_beta   90.00
_cell.angle_gamma   90.00
#
_symmetry.space_group_name_H-M   'P 1'
#
loop_
_entity.id
_entity.type
_entity.pdbx_description
1 polymer ?
#
loop_
_entity_poly.entity_id
_entity_poly.type
_entity_poly.pdbx_seq_one_letter_code
_entity_poly.pdbx_strand_id
1 'polypeptide(L)'
;MDIDKLGSDKIHIVRNKNTGGAGGFTRGLMEILKNGNPHGITHALLMDDDITIDTESIEKTYTILSLLKDEYADAFIGGAMLRIDKPNIQVESGASWNAGNLISNKSNLNMNVTWDCLFNEIEEYTEFNAWWYCCFPMDVVSEENLPLPIFIRGDDLEYGLRNMKHLILMNGICVWHEPFENKYSSFLEYYIIRNRLVDNTFHFPDWGKAQLKKAVWGQWRRECKFYRYKNVDLHTRGVRDFLKGVDFFLNTDGEKLHKEIMAAGYKAVPMDQISVPFHYKTYEASRTTKLSILHNTLRKLTLNGYLLPAKHIRIVSMAQVTFPAVWRAKKIVFYDVTANKAFECERSWGQAVAKFFQVLGLTIQIDFKYNKAKKDFLKRGNEIKNIQFWSKYLGLDKQ
;
A
#
# COMPACT_ATOMS: atom_id res chain seq x y z
N MET A 1 -8.33 -5.67 26.01
CA MET A 1 -9.73 -5.21 25.96
C MET A 1 -10.59 -6.40 25.52
N ASP A 2 -11.66 -6.70 26.25
CA ASP A 2 -12.57 -7.79 25.87
C ASP A 2 -13.56 -7.24 24.83
N ILE A 3 -13.27 -7.55 23.58
CA ILE A 3 -13.99 -7.00 22.42
C ILE A 3 -15.49 -7.38 22.47
N ASP A 4 -15.80 -8.57 22.97
CA ASP A 4 -17.21 -9.04 23.03
C ASP A 4 -18.09 -8.18 23.99
N LYS A 5 -17.47 -7.38 24.86
CA LYS A 5 -18.17 -6.43 25.74
C LYS A 5 -18.45 -5.07 25.11
N LEU A 6 -17.95 -4.80 23.91
CA LEU A 6 -18.18 -3.54 23.19
C LEU A 6 -19.48 -3.56 22.36
N GLY A 7 -20.07 -4.71 22.14
CA GLY A 7 -21.33 -4.86 21.40
C GLY A 7 -22.48 -4.14 22.07
N SER A 8 -23.32 -3.46 21.29
CA SER A 8 -24.56 -2.81 21.72
C SER A 8 -25.58 -2.81 20.58
N ASP A 9 -26.74 -2.25 20.77
CA ASP A 9 -27.75 -2.09 19.70
C ASP A 9 -27.24 -1.27 18.51
N LYS A 10 -26.17 -0.48 18.73
CA LYS A 10 -25.55 0.37 17.71
C LYS A 10 -24.17 -0.12 17.26
N ILE A 11 -23.56 -1.08 17.98
CA ILE A 11 -22.22 -1.58 17.71
C ILE A 11 -22.29 -3.08 17.45
N HIS A 12 -22.08 -3.46 16.23
CA HIS A 12 -22.06 -4.85 15.80
C HIS A 12 -20.62 -5.32 15.55
N ILE A 13 -20.17 -6.28 16.35
CA ILE A 13 -18.85 -6.87 16.22
C ILE A 13 -18.94 -8.13 15.36
N VAL A 14 -18.28 -8.08 14.23
CA VAL A 14 -18.29 -9.18 13.26
C VAL A 14 -16.89 -9.81 13.17
N ARG A 15 -16.77 -11.05 13.63
CA ARG A 15 -15.54 -11.83 13.49
C ARG A 15 -15.30 -12.15 12.02
N ASN A 16 -14.07 -11.93 11.54
CA ASN A 16 -13.71 -12.15 10.17
C ASN A 16 -12.37 -12.87 10.03
N LYS A 17 -12.18 -13.55 8.91
CA LYS A 17 -10.90 -14.11 8.51
C LYS A 17 -9.95 -12.97 8.15
N ASN A 18 -8.67 -13.07 8.52
CA ASN A 18 -7.71 -12.04 8.16
C ASN A 18 -7.39 -12.10 6.65
N THR A 19 -8.09 -11.28 5.90
CA THR A 19 -7.90 -11.08 4.47
C THR A 19 -7.52 -9.63 4.13
N GLY A 20 -6.90 -8.95 5.10
CA GLY A 20 -6.41 -7.57 5.00
C GLY A 20 -7.54 -6.53 5.07
N GLY A 21 -7.20 -5.27 4.77
CA GLY A 21 -8.16 -4.16 4.72
C GLY A 21 -9.29 -4.46 3.72
N ALA A 22 -8.95 -4.90 2.51
CA ALA A 22 -9.93 -5.29 1.50
C ALA A 22 -11.00 -6.25 2.06
N GLY A 23 -10.60 -7.26 2.83
CA GLY A 23 -11.54 -8.23 3.39
C GLY A 23 -12.31 -7.74 4.60
N GLY A 24 -11.70 -6.90 5.44
CA GLY A 24 -12.37 -6.28 6.59
C GLY A 24 -13.50 -5.37 6.14
N PHE A 25 -13.19 -4.43 5.27
CA PHE A 25 -14.17 -3.48 4.72
C PHE A 25 -15.26 -4.17 3.90
N THR A 26 -14.89 -5.12 3.03
CA THR A 26 -15.88 -5.88 2.27
C THR A 26 -16.82 -6.64 3.18
N ARG A 27 -16.33 -7.24 4.27
CA ARG A 27 -17.19 -7.92 5.24
C ARG A 27 -18.21 -6.95 5.85
N GLY A 28 -17.82 -5.74 6.23
CA GLY A 28 -18.73 -4.70 6.71
C GLY A 28 -19.80 -4.35 5.68
N LEU A 29 -19.41 -4.14 4.42
CA LEU A 29 -20.35 -3.88 3.33
C LEU A 29 -21.33 -5.05 3.10
N MET A 30 -20.85 -6.29 3.17
CA MET A 30 -21.71 -7.48 3.07
C MET A 30 -22.74 -7.54 4.21
N GLU A 31 -22.38 -7.14 5.43
CA GLU A 31 -23.34 -7.11 6.54
C GLU A 31 -24.44 -6.06 6.31
N ILE A 32 -24.12 -4.91 5.70
CA ILE A 32 -25.13 -3.90 5.32
C ILE A 32 -26.07 -4.47 4.23
N LEU A 33 -25.52 -5.15 3.22
CA LEU A 33 -26.33 -5.74 2.13
C LEU A 33 -27.20 -6.90 2.61
N LYS A 34 -26.87 -7.52 3.72
CA LYS A 34 -27.58 -8.68 4.25
C LYS A 34 -29.05 -8.37 4.46
N ASN A 35 -29.92 -9.27 3.97
CA ASN A 35 -31.37 -9.11 4.03
C ASN A 35 -31.89 -7.85 3.31
N GLY A 36 -31.19 -7.35 2.29
CA GLY A 36 -31.64 -6.22 1.48
C GLY A 36 -31.53 -4.86 2.21
N ASN A 37 -30.52 -4.68 3.04
CA ASN A 37 -30.31 -3.44 3.79
C ASN A 37 -31.54 -3.06 4.67
N PRO A 38 -31.91 -3.87 5.65
CA PRO A 38 -33.17 -3.70 6.41
C PRO A 38 -33.21 -2.41 7.23
N HIS A 39 -32.08 -1.78 7.48
CA HIS A 39 -31.97 -0.52 8.24
C HIS A 39 -32.03 0.74 7.34
N GLY A 40 -32.18 0.59 6.04
CA GLY A 40 -32.23 1.72 5.10
C GLY A 40 -30.97 2.58 5.12
N ILE A 41 -29.80 1.96 5.30
CA ILE A 41 -28.49 2.65 5.33
C ILE A 41 -28.23 3.25 3.94
N THR A 42 -28.08 4.55 3.86
CA THR A 42 -27.88 5.29 2.61
C THR A 42 -26.40 5.49 2.27
N HIS A 43 -25.54 5.56 3.28
CA HIS A 43 -24.09 5.78 3.12
C HIS A 43 -23.29 4.85 4.03
N ALA A 44 -22.13 4.46 3.58
CA ALA A 44 -21.12 3.75 4.36
C ALA A 44 -19.89 4.64 4.56
N LEU A 45 -19.42 4.77 5.81
CA LEU A 45 -18.16 5.42 6.15
C LEU A 45 -17.15 4.34 6.51
N LEU A 46 -16.11 4.18 5.70
CA LEU A 46 -14.98 3.30 5.98
C LEU A 46 -13.89 4.08 6.72
N MET A 47 -13.31 3.45 7.74
CA MET A 47 -12.20 4.01 8.52
C MET A 47 -11.23 2.89 8.92
N ASP A 48 -9.92 3.18 8.91
CA ASP A 48 -8.91 2.28 9.46
C ASP A 48 -9.03 2.18 10.99
N ASP A 49 -8.58 1.08 11.57
CA ASP A 49 -8.64 0.79 13.01
C ASP A 49 -7.48 1.39 13.81
N ASP A 50 -6.47 1.93 13.13
CA ASP A 50 -5.28 2.54 13.75
C ASP A 50 -5.22 4.07 13.56
N ILE A 51 -6.36 4.71 13.36
CA ILE A 51 -6.50 6.17 13.29
C ILE A 51 -6.95 6.78 14.63
N THR A 52 -6.72 8.08 14.75
CA THR A 52 -7.40 8.95 15.71
C THR A 52 -8.28 9.93 14.94
N ILE A 53 -9.50 10.13 15.40
CA ILE A 53 -10.48 11.01 14.76
C ILE A 53 -11.10 11.96 15.78
N ASP A 54 -11.42 13.16 15.33
CA ASP A 54 -12.33 14.06 16.04
C ASP A 54 -13.76 13.78 15.56
N THR A 55 -14.71 13.67 16.49
CA THR A 55 -16.13 13.44 16.19
C THR A 55 -16.73 14.48 15.27
N GLU A 56 -16.19 15.70 15.31
CA GLU A 56 -16.56 16.81 14.41
C GLU A 56 -16.39 16.45 12.93
N SER A 57 -15.43 15.61 12.58
CA SER A 57 -15.27 15.09 11.20
C SER A 57 -16.51 14.31 10.75
N ILE A 58 -17.09 13.49 11.64
CA ILE A 58 -18.30 12.71 11.35
C ILE A 58 -19.52 13.63 11.25
N GLU A 59 -19.65 14.59 12.16
CA GLU A 59 -20.76 15.57 12.16
C GLU A 59 -20.74 16.42 10.89
N LYS A 60 -19.56 16.89 10.47
CA LYS A 60 -19.41 17.64 9.22
C LYS A 60 -19.76 16.77 8.00
N THR A 61 -19.32 15.52 7.96
CA THR A 61 -19.69 14.60 6.90
C THR A 61 -21.20 14.41 6.81
N TYR A 62 -21.87 14.15 7.93
CA TYR A 62 -23.33 14.03 7.98
C TYR A 62 -24.03 15.33 7.52
N THR A 63 -23.53 16.48 7.97
CA THR A 63 -24.09 17.79 7.60
C THR A 63 -23.97 18.03 6.10
N ILE A 64 -22.80 17.74 5.49
CA ILE A 64 -22.60 17.87 4.05
C ILE A 64 -23.58 16.98 3.31
N LEU A 65 -23.66 15.70 3.66
CA LEU A 65 -24.58 14.74 3.03
C LEU A 65 -26.04 15.20 3.11
N SER A 66 -26.44 15.85 4.22
CA SER A 66 -27.80 16.36 4.42
C SER A 66 -28.11 17.62 3.59
N LEU A 67 -27.08 18.32 3.09
CA LEU A 67 -27.19 19.57 2.35
C LEU A 67 -26.78 19.46 0.89
N LEU A 68 -26.40 18.26 0.43
CA LEU A 68 -26.03 18.04 -0.95
C LEU A 68 -27.18 18.35 -1.90
N LYS A 69 -26.86 18.96 -3.01
CA LYS A 69 -27.79 19.06 -4.15
C LYS A 69 -27.93 17.71 -4.82
N ASP A 70 -29.08 17.46 -5.46
CA ASP A 70 -29.35 16.21 -6.13
C ASP A 70 -28.28 15.81 -7.16
N GLU A 71 -27.64 16.76 -7.82
CA GLU A 71 -26.56 16.53 -8.78
C GLU A 71 -25.28 15.92 -8.16
N TYR A 72 -25.12 16.02 -6.82
CA TYR A 72 -24.00 15.46 -6.06
C TYR A 72 -24.43 14.35 -5.11
N ALA A 73 -25.64 13.81 -5.25
CA ALA A 73 -26.14 12.75 -4.40
C ALA A 73 -25.26 11.48 -4.42
N ASP A 74 -24.46 11.29 -5.48
CA ASP A 74 -23.50 10.19 -5.64
C ASP A 74 -22.07 10.55 -5.16
N ALA A 75 -21.89 11.70 -4.47
CA ALA A 75 -20.57 12.14 -4.07
C ALA A 75 -19.98 11.25 -2.95
N PHE A 76 -18.69 10.99 -3.08
CA PHE A 76 -17.86 10.47 -1.99
C PHE A 76 -17.36 11.64 -1.16
N ILE A 77 -17.26 11.45 0.16
CA ILE A 77 -16.64 12.43 1.07
C ILE A 77 -15.38 11.78 1.63
N GLY A 78 -14.24 12.37 1.32
CA GLY A 78 -12.95 11.94 1.80
C GLY A 78 -12.45 12.75 2.98
N GLY A 79 -11.70 12.11 3.88
CA GLY A 79 -11.00 12.78 4.96
C GLY A 79 -9.51 12.88 4.70
N ALA A 80 -8.92 14.03 5.01
CA ALA A 80 -7.48 14.23 4.94
C ALA A 80 -6.75 13.37 5.99
N MET A 81 -5.55 12.91 5.66
CA MET A 81 -4.67 12.24 6.61
C MET A 81 -3.65 13.24 7.17
N LEU A 82 -3.65 13.43 8.48
CA LEU A 82 -2.65 14.17 9.23
C LEU A 82 -1.74 13.21 9.99
N ARG A 83 -0.55 13.67 10.34
CA ARG A 83 0.42 12.89 11.13
C ARG A 83 0.02 12.85 12.59
N ILE A 84 0.03 11.69 13.21
CA ILE A 84 -0.18 11.56 14.65
C ILE A 84 1.01 12.07 15.47
N ASP A 85 2.23 11.95 14.93
CA ASP A 85 3.47 12.43 15.58
C ASP A 85 3.72 13.93 15.38
N LYS A 86 3.03 14.58 14.43
CA LYS A 86 3.04 16.01 14.15
C LYS A 86 1.65 16.44 13.72
N PRO A 87 0.72 16.65 14.66
CA PRO A 87 -0.73 16.74 14.37
C PRO A 87 -1.15 17.88 13.45
N ASN A 88 -0.29 18.87 13.26
CA ASN A 88 -0.49 20.00 12.35
C ASN A 88 0.00 19.74 10.91
N ILE A 89 0.61 18.60 10.63
CA ILE A 89 1.13 18.29 9.29
C ILE A 89 0.18 17.34 8.57
N GLN A 90 -0.42 17.82 7.51
CA GLN A 90 -1.21 17.04 6.58
C GLN A 90 -0.29 16.23 5.68
N VAL A 91 -0.50 14.92 5.62
CA VAL A 91 0.25 14.02 4.74
C VAL A 91 -0.34 14.05 3.33
N GLU A 92 -1.68 14.01 3.26
CA GLU A 92 -2.39 13.94 1.98
C GLU A 92 -3.88 14.28 2.18
N SER A 93 -4.50 14.86 1.16
CA SER A 93 -5.94 15.03 1.05
C SER A 93 -6.37 14.66 -0.35
N GLY A 94 -6.80 13.40 -0.51
CA GLY A 94 -7.05 12.78 -1.80
C GLY A 94 -5.80 12.52 -2.63
N ALA A 95 -5.94 11.74 -3.67
CA ALA A 95 -4.84 11.36 -4.55
C ALA A 95 -5.32 11.07 -5.98
N SER A 96 -4.36 10.97 -6.90
CA SER A 96 -4.57 10.51 -8.26
C SER A 96 -3.64 9.35 -8.60
N TRP A 97 -4.02 8.57 -9.59
CA TRP A 97 -3.28 7.40 -10.04
C TRP A 97 -2.79 7.56 -11.47
N ASN A 98 -1.50 7.71 -11.63
CA ASN A 98 -0.89 7.80 -12.95
C ASN A 98 -0.13 6.49 -13.27
N ALA A 99 -0.88 5.52 -13.81
CA ALA A 99 -0.36 4.27 -14.37
C ALA A 99 0.67 3.53 -13.46
N GLY A 100 0.39 3.47 -12.18
CA GLY A 100 1.27 2.80 -11.21
C GLY A 100 2.08 3.75 -10.34
N ASN A 101 1.84 5.06 -10.46
CA ASN A 101 2.40 6.06 -9.56
C ASN A 101 1.26 6.76 -8.83
N LEU A 102 1.21 6.58 -7.52
CA LEU A 102 0.35 7.36 -6.65
C LEU A 102 0.89 8.79 -6.58
N ILE A 103 0.03 9.75 -6.81
CA ILE A 103 0.31 11.18 -6.66
C ILE A 103 -0.62 11.69 -5.57
N SER A 104 -0.06 11.85 -4.37
CA SER A 104 -0.79 12.40 -3.23
C SER A 104 -1.00 13.90 -3.42
N ASN A 105 -2.23 14.36 -3.28
CA ASN A 105 -2.58 15.76 -3.37
C ASN A 105 -2.37 16.44 -2.02
N LYS A 106 -2.09 17.75 -2.06
CA LYS A 106 -2.00 18.63 -0.87
C LYS A 106 -1.08 18.06 0.22
N SER A 107 0.06 17.50 -0.22
CA SER A 107 1.01 16.80 0.65
C SER A 107 1.89 17.75 1.45
N ASN A 108 2.15 17.38 2.72
CA ASN A 108 3.05 18.08 3.64
C ASN A 108 2.64 19.54 3.94
N LEU A 109 1.37 19.86 3.88
CA LEU A 109 0.86 21.16 4.29
C LEU A 109 0.89 21.27 5.82
N ASN A 110 1.29 22.45 6.31
CA ASN A 110 1.31 22.76 7.74
C ASN A 110 0.07 23.58 8.13
N MET A 111 -0.88 22.95 8.78
CA MET A 111 -2.17 23.55 9.16
C MET A 111 -2.04 24.68 10.21
N ASN A 112 -0.85 24.96 10.74
CA ASN A 112 -0.57 26.17 11.52
C ASN A 112 -0.17 27.37 10.66
N VAL A 113 -0.07 27.20 9.34
CA VAL A 113 0.30 28.26 8.39
C VAL A 113 -0.91 28.63 7.56
N THR A 114 -1.32 29.89 7.63
CA THR A 114 -2.52 30.39 6.95
C THR A 114 -2.51 30.09 5.44
N TRP A 115 -1.36 30.27 4.78
CA TRP A 115 -1.24 29.99 3.36
C TRP A 115 -1.46 28.51 3.03
N ASP A 116 -0.97 27.60 3.86
CA ASP A 116 -1.17 26.17 3.66
C ASP A 116 -2.65 25.79 3.84
N CYS A 117 -3.34 26.42 4.80
CA CYS A 117 -4.78 26.25 4.97
C CYS A 117 -5.56 26.74 3.74
N LEU A 118 -5.20 27.92 3.19
CA LEU A 118 -5.81 28.45 1.98
C LEU A 118 -5.53 27.57 0.76
N PHE A 119 -4.30 27.05 0.64
CA PHE A 119 -3.96 26.06 -0.39
C PHE A 119 -4.80 24.79 -0.29
N ASN A 120 -5.11 24.38 0.93
CA ASN A 120 -5.91 23.18 1.16
C ASN A 120 -7.36 23.33 0.67
N GLU A 121 -7.87 24.54 0.55
CA GLU A 121 -9.20 24.85 -0.01
C GLU A 121 -9.23 24.89 -1.54
N ILE A 122 -8.07 24.99 -2.21
CA ILE A 122 -8.03 25.03 -3.67
C ILE A 122 -8.43 23.65 -4.22
N GLU A 123 -9.38 23.63 -5.12
CA GLU A 123 -9.81 22.43 -5.80
C GLU A 123 -8.70 21.91 -6.73
N GLU A 124 -8.36 20.63 -6.59
CA GLU A 124 -7.39 19.95 -7.42
C GLU A 124 -8.00 18.67 -8.00
N TYR A 125 -7.54 18.27 -9.19
CA TYR A 125 -7.93 16.99 -9.77
C TYR A 125 -7.58 15.84 -8.85
N THR A 126 -8.58 15.08 -8.43
CA THR A 126 -8.45 13.98 -7.48
C THR A 126 -9.30 12.81 -7.97
N GLU A 127 -8.73 11.61 -7.99
CA GLU A 127 -9.38 10.41 -8.54
C GLU A 127 -9.91 9.48 -7.46
N PHE A 128 -9.36 9.54 -6.23
CA PHE A 128 -9.84 8.73 -5.11
C PHE A 128 -9.38 9.30 -3.77
N ASN A 129 -9.99 8.82 -2.69
CA ASN A 129 -9.55 9.01 -1.32
C ASN A 129 -9.38 7.67 -0.62
N ALA A 130 -8.33 7.54 0.17
CA ALA A 130 -8.04 6.29 0.87
C ALA A 130 -9.04 6.01 2.00
N TRP A 131 -9.15 4.75 2.40
CA TRP A 131 -10.15 4.28 3.35
C TRP A 131 -9.78 4.49 4.82
N TRP A 132 -8.74 5.23 5.13
CA TRP A 132 -8.61 5.75 6.50
C TRP A 132 -9.77 6.67 6.90
N TYR A 133 -10.45 7.30 5.93
CA TYR A 133 -11.74 7.97 6.08
C TYR A 133 -12.35 8.21 4.70
N CYS A 134 -13.32 7.41 4.33
CA CYS A 134 -14.01 7.55 3.05
C CYS A 134 -15.49 7.17 3.21
N CYS A 135 -16.36 8.16 3.05
CA CYS A 135 -17.80 7.99 3.06
C CYS A 135 -18.33 7.97 1.63
N PHE A 136 -19.19 7.01 1.32
CA PHE A 136 -19.79 6.88 -0.02
C PHE A 136 -21.22 6.34 0.03
N PRO A 137 -22.04 6.65 -1.00
CA PRO A 137 -23.42 6.19 -1.06
C PRO A 137 -23.49 4.67 -1.26
N MET A 138 -24.50 4.05 -0.66
CA MET A 138 -24.74 2.61 -0.80
C MET A 138 -25.16 2.21 -2.21
N ASP A 139 -25.57 3.15 -3.06
CA ASP A 139 -25.90 2.91 -4.47
C ASP A 139 -24.73 2.34 -5.29
N VAL A 140 -23.47 2.61 -4.86
CA VAL A 140 -22.29 2.01 -5.50
C VAL A 140 -21.99 0.60 -4.97
N VAL A 141 -22.65 0.17 -3.89
CA VAL A 141 -22.43 -1.12 -3.23
C VAL A 141 -23.53 -2.09 -3.63
N SER A 142 -23.18 -3.18 -4.27
CA SER A 142 -24.11 -4.24 -4.61
C SER A 142 -23.46 -5.60 -4.46
N GLU A 143 -24.28 -6.66 -4.49
CA GLU A 143 -23.77 -8.04 -4.47
C GLU A 143 -22.79 -8.35 -5.61
N GLU A 144 -22.86 -7.61 -6.71
CA GLU A 144 -22.00 -7.77 -7.90
C GLU A 144 -20.86 -6.76 -7.95
N ASN A 145 -20.80 -5.78 -7.02
CA ASN A 145 -19.86 -4.67 -7.05
C ASN A 145 -19.16 -4.45 -5.70
N LEU A 146 -18.61 -5.50 -5.14
CA LEU A 146 -17.77 -5.44 -3.93
C LEU A 146 -16.30 -5.15 -4.29
N PRO A 147 -15.44 -4.75 -3.31
CA PRO A 147 -14.01 -4.57 -3.53
C PRO A 147 -13.32 -5.83 -4.06
N LEU A 148 -12.18 -5.65 -4.73
CA LEU A 148 -11.35 -6.78 -5.16
C LEU A 148 -10.58 -7.41 -3.98
N PRO A 149 -10.32 -8.74 -4.00
CA PRO A 149 -9.64 -9.46 -2.91
C PRO A 149 -8.12 -9.27 -2.93
N ILE A 150 -7.67 -8.03 -3.02
CA ILE A 150 -6.25 -7.71 -3.21
C ILE A 150 -5.47 -7.52 -1.90
N PHE A 151 -6.10 -7.73 -0.79
CA PHE A 151 -5.59 -7.82 0.58
C PHE A 151 -5.26 -6.45 1.19
N ILE A 152 -4.26 -5.74 0.66
CA ILE A 152 -3.76 -4.46 1.15
C ILE A 152 -3.07 -3.69 0.03
N ARG A 153 -3.15 -2.36 0.03
CA ARG A 153 -2.55 -1.45 -0.98
C ARG A 153 -3.20 -1.59 -2.35
N GLY A 154 -4.08 -0.67 -2.65
CA GLY A 154 -4.77 -0.55 -3.93
C GLY A 154 -6.24 -0.98 -3.90
N ASP A 155 -6.74 -1.51 -2.79
CA ASP A 155 -8.15 -1.86 -2.56
C ASP A 155 -9.04 -0.62 -2.58
N ASP A 156 -8.65 0.40 -1.84
CA ASP A 156 -9.24 1.73 -1.83
C ASP A 156 -9.15 2.44 -3.19
N LEU A 157 -7.98 2.39 -3.79
CA LEU A 157 -7.69 2.95 -5.09
C LEU A 157 -8.57 2.33 -6.19
N GLU A 158 -8.56 1.00 -6.31
CA GLU A 158 -9.32 0.30 -7.37
C GLU A 158 -10.83 0.56 -7.24
N TYR A 159 -11.34 0.49 -6.01
CA TYR A 159 -12.75 0.72 -5.75
C TYR A 159 -13.15 2.17 -6.00
N GLY A 160 -12.29 3.14 -5.62
CA GLY A 160 -12.47 4.56 -5.89
C GLY A 160 -12.48 4.86 -7.39
N LEU A 161 -11.46 4.43 -8.15
CA LEU A 161 -11.37 4.62 -9.60
C LEU A 161 -12.55 4.02 -10.36
N ARG A 162 -13.13 2.95 -9.84
CA ARG A 162 -14.27 2.25 -10.47
C ARG A 162 -15.61 2.91 -10.21
N ASN A 163 -15.81 3.50 -9.04
CA ASN A 163 -17.12 3.89 -8.55
C ASN A 163 -17.32 5.38 -8.32
N MET A 164 -16.25 6.13 -8.05
CA MET A 164 -16.34 7.52 -7.67
C MET A 164 -16.52 8.43 -8.88
N LYS A 165 -17.57 9.24 -8.87
CA LYS A 165 -17.80 10.26 -9.89
C LYS A 165 -17.51 11.66 -9.34
N HIS A 166 -17.98 11.92 -8.13
CA HIS A 166 -17.75 13.17 -7.42
C HIS A 166 -17.02 12.87 -6.10
N LEU A 167 -16.04 13.68 -5.76
CA LEU A 167 -15.32 13.60 -4.49
C LEU A 167 -15.31 14.98 -3.84
N ILE A 168 -15.78 15.04 -2.62
CA ILE A 168 -15.76 16.23 -1.79
C ILE A 168 -14.67 16.08 -0.73
N LEU A 169 -13.70 16.98 -0.74
CA LEU A 169 -12.63 17.11 0.24
C LEU A 169 -12.71 18.50 0.87
N MET A 170 -12.90 18.54 2.18
CA MET A 170 -13.05 19.81 2.89
C MET A 170 -12.12 19.88 4.10
N ASN A 171 -11.65 21.10 4.40
CA ASN A 171 -10.94 21.38 5.64
C ASN A 171 -11.80 20.99 6.86
N GLY A 172 -11.15 20.36 7.85
CA GLY A 172 -11.81 19.93 9.07
C GLY A 172 -12.56 18.60 8.97
N ILE A 173 -12.43 17.87 7.85
CA ILE A 173 -12.73 16.43 7.78
C ILE A 173 -11.40 15.71 7.64
N CYS A 174 -10.91 15.16 8.73
CA CYS A 174 -9.57 14.57 8.76
C CYS A 174 -9.43 13.51 9.86
N VAL A 175 -8.37 12.73 9.71
CA VAL A 175 -7.93 11.74 10.71
C VAL A 175 -6.44 11.90 10.96
N TRP A 176 -5.96 11.47 12.13
CA TRP A 176 -4.55 11.37 12.46
C TRP A 176 -4.11 9.92 12.41
N HIS A 177 -3.08 9.67 11.63
CA HIS A 177 -2.56 8.33 11.39
C HIS A 177 -1.03 8.31 11.48
N GLU A 178 -0.42 7.18 11.82
CA GLU A 178 1.02 7.04 11.78
C GLU A 178 1.52 7.12 10.33
N PRO A 179 2.49 8.01 10.02
CA PRO A 179 2.96 8.18 8.64
C PRO A 179 3.63 6.90 8.11
N PHE A 180 3.32 6.56 6.86
CA PHE A 180 3.79 5.34 6.20
C PHE A 180 5.32 5.24 6.10
N GLU A 181 6.02 6.36 6.13
CA GLU A 181 7.48 6.40 6.13
C GLU A 181 8.13 5.77 7.37
N ASN A 182 7.36 5.62 8.45
CA ASN A 182 7.80 4.93 9.66
C ASN A 182 7.51 3.42 9.63
N LYS A 183 6.71 2.94 8.67
CA LYS A 183 6.21 1.56 8.59
C LYS A 183 6.84 0.80 7.42
N TYR A 184 8.17 0.56 7.43
CA TYR A 184 8.76 -0.31 6.41
C TYR A 184 8.42 -1.77 6.66
N SER A 185 7.91 -2.43 5.63
CA SER A 185 7.64 -3.87 5.66
C SER A 185 8.00 -4.53 4.33
N SER A 186 8.90 -5.50 4.40
CA SER A 186 9.40 -6.23 3.23
C SER A 186 8.28 -6.92 2.42
N PHE A 187 7.27 -7.43 3.10
CA PHE A 187 6.15 -8.13 2.47
C PHE A 187 5.34 -7.26 1.50
N LEU A 188 5.35 -5.93 1.68
CA LEU A 188 4.68 -4.99 0.79
C LEU A 188 5.21 -5.04 -0.64
N GLU A 189 6.46 -5.44 -0.86
CA GLU A 189 7.03 -5.58 -2.19
C GLU A 189 6.25 -6.58 -3.08
N TYR A 190 5.63 -7.58 -2.45
CA TYR A 190 4.74 -8.52 -3.13
C TYR A 190 3.41 -7.85 -3.52
N TYR A 191 2.74 -7.22 -2.55
CA TYR A 191 1.42 -6.66 -2.76
C TYR A 191 1.45 -5.46 -3.71
N ILE A 192 2.39 -4.54 -3.52
CA ILE A 192 2.51 -3.33 -4.35
C ILE A 192 2.59 -3.69 -5.84
N ILE A 193 3.41 -4.65 -6.23
CA ILE A 193 3.53 -4.98 -7.66
C ILE A 193 2.34 -5.79 -8.17
N ARG A 194 1.86 -6.77 -7.40
CA ARG A 194 0.71 -7.59 -7.82
C ARG A 194 -0.52 -6.72 -8.00
N ASN A 195 -0.84 -5.89 -7.02
CA ASN A 195 -2.02 -5.06 -7.02
C ASN A 195 -1.94 -3.97 -8.09
N ARG A 196 -0.79 -3.29 -8.22
CA ARG A 196 -0.54 -2.36 -9.35
C ARG A 196 -0.85 -2.99 -10.71
N LEU A 197 -0.52 -4.26 -10.92
CA LEU A 197 -0.79 -4.95 -12.17
C LEU A 197 -2.29 -5.20 -12.37
N VAL A 198 -3.01 -5.51 -11.29
CA VAL A 198 -4.46 -5.66 -11.31
C VAL A 198 -5.13 -4.31 -11.61
N ASP A 199 -4.79 -3.27 -10.85
CA ASP A 199 -5.34 -1.92 -10.95
C ASP A 199 -5.10 -1.33 -12.36
N ASN A 200 -3.85 -1.41 -12.84
CA ASN A 200 -3.53 -0.95 -14.20
C ASN A 200 -4.21 -1.77 -15.29
N THR A 201 -4.56 -3.02 -15.03
CA THR A 201 -5.30 -3.83 -16.00
C THR A 201 -6.69 -3.27 -16.23
N PHE A 202 -7.36 -2.83 -15.18
CA PHE A 202 -8.72 -2.30 -15.26
C PHE A 202 -8.76 -0.83 -15.67
N HIS A 203 -7.83 -0.01 -15.18
CA HIS A 203 -7.93 1.44 -15.30
C HIS A 203 -6.91 2.07 -16.26
N PHE A 204 -5.85 1.36 -16.65
CA PHE A 204 -4.80 1.88 -17.55
C PHE A 204 -4.44 0.90 -18.66
N PRO A 205 -5.26 0.81 -19.72
CA PRO A 205 -5.06 -0.17 -20.77
C PRO A 205 -3.71 -0.05 -21.50
N ASP A 206 -3.13 1.14 -21.57
CA ASP A 206 -1.85 1.41 -22.23
C ASP A 206 -0.62 0.96 -21.41
N TRP A 207 -0.81 0.64 -20.12
CA TRP A 207 0.27 0.11 -19.31
C TRP A 207 0.51 -1.36 -19.68
N GLY A 208 1.68 -1.62 -20.27
CA GLY A 208 1.94 -2.89 -20.93
C GLY A 208 3.22 -3.60 -20.49
N LYS A 209 3.62 -4.60 -21.26
CA LYS A 209 4.81 -5.43 -21.01
C LYS A 209 6.10 -4.64 -20.83
N ALA A 210 6.28 -3.58 -21.61
CA ALA A 210 7.52 -2.78 -21.58
C ALA A 210 7.67 -2.07 -20.23
N GLN A 211 6.59 -1.46 -19.75
CA GLN A 211 6.53 -0.80 -18.45
C GLN A 211 6.77 -1.80 -17.31
N LEU A 212 6.13 -2.99 -17.36
CA LEU A 212 6.33 -4.05 -16.39
C LEU A 212 7.79 -4.52 -16.35
N LYS A 213 8.38 -4.81 -17.50
CA LYS A 213 9.81 -5.19 -17.59
C LYS A 213 10.71 -4.12 -16.98
N LYS A 214 10.48 -2.84 -17.34
CA LYS A 214 11.22 -1.71 -16.76
C LYS A 214 11.08 -1.67 -15.22
N ALA A 215 9.89 -1.88 -14.69
CA ALA A 215 9.64 -1.91 -13.26
C ALA A 215 10.39 -3.07 -12.57
N VAL A 216 10.31 -4.28 -13.12
CA VAL A 216 10.98 -5.47 -12.57
C VAL A 216 12.51 -5.31 -12.57
N TRP A 217 13.10 -4.83 -13.67
CA TRP A 217 14.53 -4.57 -13.73
C TRP A 217 14.97 -3.41 -12.84
N GLY A 218 14.14 -2.38 -12.71
CA GLY A 218 14.35 -1.26 -11.79
C GLY A 218 14.40 -1.73 -10.34
N GLN A 219 13.44 -2.58 -9.95
CA GLN A 219 13.36 -3.16 -8.63
C GLN A 219 14.56 -4.05 -8.32
N TRP A 220 14.94 -4.96 -9.23
CA TRP A 220 16.14 -5.77 -9.08
C TRP A 220 17.39 -4.89 -8.84
N ARG A 221 17.58 -3.84 -9.66
CA ARG A 221 18.73 -2.92 -9.51
C ARG A 221 18.73 -2.21 -8.15
N ARG A 222 17.57 -1.79 -7.69
CA ARG A 222 17.42 -1.09 -6.40
C ARG A 222 17.73 -2.03 -5.24
N GLU A 223 17.06 -3.16 -5.20
CA GLU A 223 17.15 -4.08 -4.07
C GLU A 223 18.51 -4.78 -3.98
N CYS A 224 19.13 -5.14 -5.11
CA CYS A 224 20.48 -5.66 -5.10
C CYS A 224 21.50 -4.64 -4.59
N LYS A 225 21.35 -3.33 -4.90
CA LYS A 225 22.24 -2.28 -4.36
C LYS A 225 22.09 -2.07 -2.86
N PHE A 226 20.95 -2.44 -2.29
CA PHE A 226 20.65 -2.42 -0.86
C PHE A 226 20.85 -3.80 -0.20
N TYR A 227 21.28 -4.81 -0.96
CA TYR A 227 21.46 -6.21 -0.52
C TYR A 227 20.16 -6.87 -0.03
N ARG A 228 19.00 -6.31 -0.38
CA ARG A 228 17.68 -6.80 0.01
C ARG A 228 17.15 -7.84 -0.99
N TYR A 229 17.85 -8.95 -1.14
CA TYR A 229 17.56 -9.99 -2.14
C TYR A 229 16.18 -10.64 -1.96
N LYS A 230 15.69 -10.80 -0.72
CA LYS A 230 14.35 -11.31 -0.45
C LYS A 230 13.25 -10.43 -1.04
N ASN A 231 13.48 -9.10 -1.12
CA ASN A 231 12.53 -8.20 -1.76
C ASN A 231 12.41 -8.46 -3.27
N VAL A 232 13.50 -8.89 -3.92
CA VAL A 232 13.44 -9.32 -5.33
C VAL A 232 12.57 -10.58 -5.46
N ASP A 233 12.66 -11.51 -4.51
CA ASP A 233 11.83 -12.74 -4.51
C ASP A 233 10.36 -12.39 -4.36
N LEU A 234 10.02 -11.55 -3.39
CA LEU A 234 8.66 -11.10 -3.13
C LEU A 234 8.08 -10.37 -4.35
N HIS A 235 8.82 -9.43 -4.92
CA HIS A 235 8.40 -8.69 -6.10
C HIS A 235 8.17 -9.61 -7.31
N THR A 236 9.11 -10.52 -7.58
CA THR A 236 8.96 -11.48 -8.69
C THR A 236 7.83 -12.47 -8.46
N ARG A 237 7.56 -12.87 -7.19
CA ARG A 237 6.41 -13.70 -6.83
C ARG A 237 5.10 -12.95 -7.11
N GLY A 238 4.99 -11.66 -6.75
CA GLY A 238 3.81 -10.84 -7.05
C GLY A 238 3.48 -10.79 -8.55
N VAL A 239 4.50 -10.59 -9.38
CA VAL A 239 4.32 -10.64 -10.85
C VAL A 239 3.88 -12.03 -11.31
N ARG A 240 4.51 -13.12 -10.84
CA ARG A 240 4.12 -14.49 -11.23
C ARG A 240 2.68 -14.82 -10.84
N ASP A 241 2.25 -14.35 -9.69
CA ASP A 241 0.88 -14.62 -9.22
C ASP A 241 -0.15 -13.84 -10.05
N PHE A 242 0.12 -12.61 -10.43
CA PHE A 242 -0.68 -11.90 -11.42
C PHE A 242 -0.75 -12.64 -12.78
N LEU A 243 0.37 -13.19 -13.25
CA LEU A 243 0.42 -13.91 -14.53
C LEU A 243 -0.41 -15.21 -14.56
N LYS A 244 -0.95 -15.65 -13.41
CA LYS A 244 -1.90 -16.77 -13.31
C LYS A 244 -3.35 -16.36 -13.62
N GLY A 245 -3.63 -15.04 -13.71
CA GLY A 245 -4.96 -14.51 -13.95
C GLY A 245 -5.91 -14.61 -12.76
N VAL A 246 -7.20 -14.55 -13.02
CA VAL A 246 -8.28 -14.60 -12.02
C VAL A 246 -8.25 -15.91 -11.21
N ASP A 247 -7.84 -17.01 -11.84
CA ASP A 247 -7.74 -18.32 -11.17
C ASP A 247 -6.85 -18.29 -9.93
N PHE A 248 -5.87 -17.40 -9.89
CA PHE A 248 -5.05 -17.20 -8.69
C PHE A 248 -5.92 -16.80 -7.49
N PHE A 249 -6.80 -15.83 -7.66
CA PHE A 249 -7.68 -15.34 -6.59
C PHE A 249 -8.77 -16.35 -6.22
N LEU A 250 -9.34 -17.04 -7.21
CA LEU A 250 -10.38 -18.05 -7.00
C LEU A 250 -9.90 -19.26 -6.19
N ASN A 251 -8.60 -19.59 -6.29
CA ASN A 251 -8.02 -20.80 -5.70
C ASN A 251 -7.05 -20.52 -4.54
N THR A 252 -6.88 -19.27 -4.13
CA THR A 252 -5.91 -18.90 -3.09
C THR A 252 -6.60 -18.52 -1.79
N ASP A 253 -6.16 -19.11 -0.70
CA ASP A 253 -6.49 -18.66 0.65
C ASP A 253 -5.64 -17.43 1.00
N GLY A 254 -6.29 -16.26 1.13
CA GLY A 254 -5.60 -14.98 1.36
C GLY A 254 -4.83 -14.92 2.68
N GLU A 255 -5.40 -15.49 3.75
CA GLU A 255 -4.73 -15.51 5.04
C GLU A 255 -3.48 -16.41 5.03
N LYS A 256 -3.56 -17.59 4.44
CA LYS A 256 -2.43 -18.50 4.27
C LYS A 256 -1.34 -17.87 3.41
N LEU A 257 -1.73 -17.29 2.27
CA LEU A 257 -0.81 -16.55 1.40
C LEU A 257 -0.09 -15.44 2.17
N HIS A 258 -0.83 -14.65 2.96
CA HIS A 258 -0.21 -13.57 3.73
C HIS A 258 0.83 -14.08 4.72
N LYS A 259 0.54 -15.15 5.46
CA LYS A 259 1.49 -15.80 6.37
C LYS A 259 2.77 -16.25 5.63
N GLU A 260 2.63 -16.82 4.43
CA GLU A 260 3.78 -17.22 3.59
C GLU A 260 4.60 -16.00 3.13
N ILE A 261 3.94 -14.94 2.67
CA ILE A 261 4.60 -13.72 2.21
C ILE A 261 5.34 -13.01 3.36
N MET A 262 4.73 -12.93 4.54
CA MET A 262 5.36 -12.41 5.75
C MET A 262 6.61 -13.22 6.13
N ALA A 263 6.54 -14.55 6.08
CA ALA A 263 7.66 -15.42 6.40
C ALA A 263 8.83 -15.32 5.40
N ALA A 264 8.53 -15.01 4.13
CA ALA A 264 9.53 -14.88 3.07
C ALA A 264 10.30 -13.54 3.12
N GLY A 265 9.78 -12.53 3.82
CA GLY A 265 10.38 -11.20 3.92
C GLY A 265 11.53 -11.08 4.92
N TYR A 266 12.03 -9.85 5.08
CA TYR A 266 12.91 -9.48 6.18
C TYR A 266 12.07 -9.23 7.44
N LYS A 267 12.49 -9.82 8.54
CA LYS A 267 11.88 -9.61 9.85
C LYS A 267 12.79 -8.71 10.68
N ALA A 268 12.29 -7.55 11.08
CA ALA A 268 12.99 -6.69 12.02
C ALA A 268 12.93 -7.28 13.43
N VAL A 269 14.07 -7.32 14.10
CA VAL A 269 14.22 -7.77 15.48
C VAL A 269 14.67 -6.59 16.35
N PRO A 270 14.51 -6.63 17.69
CA PRO A 270 15.05 -5.64 18.59
C PRO A 270 16.54 -5.35 18.31
N MET A 271 16.95 -4.09 18.43
CA MET A 271 18.31 -3.67 18.05
C MET A 271 19.41 -4.37 18.87
N ASP A 272 19.14 -4.79 20.09
CA ASP A 272 20.03 -5.55 20.96
C ASP A 272 20.30 -6.98 20.47
N GLN A 273 19.46 -7.52 19.59
CA GLN A 273 19.64 -8.82 18.95
C GLN A 273 20.45 -8.75 17.64
N ILE A 274 20.81 -7.55 17.20
CA ILE A 274 21.63 -7.33 16.00
C ILE A 274 23.10 -7.55 16.33
N SER A 275 23.83 -8.19 15.43
CA SER A 275 25.26 -8.50 15.63
C SER A 275 26.18 -7.27 15.68
N VAL A 276 25.67 -6.13 15.25
CA VAL A 276 26.40 -4.85 15.16
C VAL A 276 25.86 -3.88 16.21
N PRO A 277 26.69 -3.37 17.12
CA PRO A 277 26.23 -2.39 18.11
C PRO A 277 25.77 -1.11 17.42
N PHE A 278 24.70 -0.52 17.95
CA PHE A 278 24.19 0.75 17.44
C PHE A 278 25.12 1.90 17.81
N HIS A 279 25.49 2.71 16.81
CA HIS A 279 26.27 3.93 16.99
C HIS A 279 25.52 5.12 16.36
N TYR A 280 25.00 6.00 17.18
CA TYR A 280 24.24 7.18 16.74
C TYR A 280 24.98 8.01 15.70
N LYS A 281 26.27 8.32 15.92
CA LYS A 281 27.08 9.09 14.95
C LYS A 281 27.16 8.44 13.57
N THR A 282 27.25 7.10 13.53
CA THR A 282 27.27 6.35 12.25
C THR A 282 25.92 6.41 11.55
N TYR A 283 24.84 6.26 12.30
CA TYR A 283 23.48 6.39 11.79
C TYR A 283 23.19 7.80 11.27
N GLU A 284 23.51 8.83 12.06
CA GLU A 284 23.31 10.23 11.68
C GLU A 284 24.10 10.60 10.43
N ALA A 285 25.38 10.20 10.35
CA ALA A 285 26.21 10.41 9.17
C ALA A 285 25.63 9.74 7.91
N SER A 286 24.93 8.63 8.07
CA SER A 286 24.29 7.94 6.93
C SER A 286 23.15 8.74 6.30
N ARG A 287 22.41 9.52 7.11
CA ARG A 287 21.27 10.34 6.64
C ARG A 287 21.72 11.49 5.76
N THR A 288 22.90 12.03 6.00
CA THR A 288 23.45 13.20 5.30
C THR A 288 24.58 12.87 4.34
N THR A 289 24.84 11.57 4.07
CA THR A 289 25.97 11.15 3.22
C THR A 289 25.86 11.75 1.83
N LYS A 290 26.81 12.62 1.50
CA LYS A 290 27.04 13.14 0.16
C LYS A 290 28.39 12.63 -0.35
N LEU A 291 28.44 12.24 -1.61
CA LEU A 291 29.68 11.84 -2.28
C LEU A 291 30.14 12.99 -3.19
N SER A 292 31.45 13.16 -3.32
CA SER A 292 32.02 14.04 -4.35
C SER A 292 31.58 13.58 -5.75
N ILE A 293 31.67 14.44 -6.74
CA ILE A 293 31.28 14.13 -8.13
C ILE A 293 32.04 12.88 -8.62
N LEU A 294 33.34 12.82 -8.38
CA LEU A 294 34.18 11.68 -8.75
C LEU A 294 33.72 10.37 -8.09
N HIS A 295 33.52 10.39 -6.76
CA HIS A 295 33.04 9.22 -6.03
C HIS A 295 31.63 8.80 -6.44
N ASN A 296 30.77 9.75 -6.77
CA ASN A 296 29.41 9.44 -7.23
C ASN A 296 29.42 8.80 -8.65
N THR A 297 30.30 9.26 -9.53
CA THR A 297 30.53 8.66 -10.84
C THR A 297 31.08 7.24 -10.69
N LEU A 298 32.11 7.05 -9.86
CA LEU A 298 32.68 5.74 -9.57
C LEU A 298 31.62 4.79 -8.96
N ARG A 299 30.78 5.28 -8.06
CA ARG A 299 29.64 4.52 -7.51
C ARG A 299 28.70 4.02 -8.60
N LYS A 300 28.35 4.87 -9.57
CA LYS A 300 27.47 4.49 -10.69
C LYS A 300 28.13 3.43 -11.58
N LEU A 301 29.38 3.63 -11.95
CA LEU A 301 30.16 2.71 -12.82
C LEU A 301 30.42 1.35 -12.16
N THR A 302 30.54 1.32 -10.84
CA THR A 302 30.86 0.10 -10.08
C THR A 302 29.65 -0.59 -9.48
N LEU A 303 28.44 -0.35 -10.00
CA LEU A 303 27.18 -0.93 -9.51
C LEU A 303 27.01 -0.73 -7.99
N ASN A 304 27.15 0.51 -7.52
CA ASN A 304 27.14 0.88 -6.09
C ASN A 304 28.29 0.25 -5.28
N GLY A 305 29.43 0.01 -5.94
CA GLY A 305 30.64 -0.53 -5.31
C GLY A 305 30.71 -2.06 -5.32
N TYR A 306 29.83 -2.77 -6.00
CA TYR A 306 29.93 -4.22 -6.15
C TYR A 306 31.26 -4.65 -6.81
N LEU A 307 31.75 -3.88 -7.79
CA LEU A 307 33.01 -4.16 -8.47
C LEU A 307 34.26 -3.74 -7.65
N LEU A 308 34.08 -3.24 -6.44
CA LEU A 308 35.14 -2.78 -5.54
C LEU A 308 35.16 -3.61 -4.26
N PRO A 309 36.30 -3.69 -3.55
CA PRO A 309 36.35 -4.32 -2.23
C PRO A 309 35.36 -3.68 -1.27
N ALA A 310 34.62 -4.51 -0.53
CA ALA A 310 33.74 -4.05 0.54
C ALA A 310 34.56 -3.52 1.73
N LYS A 311 34.12 -2.41 2.36
CA LYS A 311 34.93 -1.77 3.40
C LYS A 311 34.23 -1.57 4.74
N HIS A 312 32.92 -1.32 4.74
CA HIS A 312 32.24 -0.77 5.90
C HIS A 312 30.98 -1.53 6.27
N ILE A 313 30.65 -1.56 7.55
CA ILE A 313 29.30 -1.82 8.03
C ILE A 313 28.58 -0.47 8.10
N ARG A 314 27.35 -0.43 7.62
CA ARG A 314 26.53 0.79 7.61
C ARG A 314 25.25 0.55 8.38
N ILE A 315 24.91 1.50 9.25
CA ILE A 315 23.60 1.58 9.90
C ILE A 315 22.85 2.71 9.22
N VAL A 316 21.69 2.42 8.66
CA VAL A 316 20.91 3.36 7.84
C VAL A 316 19.45 3.35 8.27
N SER A 317 18.70 4.40 7.93
CA SER A 317 17.26 4.40 8.14
C SER A 317 16.61 3.25 7.35
N MET A 318 15.69 2.54 7.99
CA MET A 318 14.95 1.45 7.37
C MET A 318 14.08 1.96 6.22
N ALA A 319 13.44 3.11 6.38
CA ALA A 319 12.53 3.70 5.41
C ALA A 319 13.23 4.62 4.39
N GLN A 320 14.21 5.40 4.83
CA GLN A 320 14.84 6.46 4.02
C GLN A 320 16.33 6.20 3.76
N VAL A 321 16.62 5.14 3.00
CA VAL A 321 17.99 4.79 2.62
C VAL A 321 18.38 5.34 1.26
N THR A 322 19.61 5.87 1.15
CA THR A 322 20.17 6.36 -0.11
C THR A 322 21.31 5.48 -0.61
N PHE A 323 21.52 5.44 -1.93
CA PHE A 323 22.64 4.69 -2.51
C PHE A 323 24.03 5.18 -2.03
N PRO A 324 24.28 6.48 -1.88
CA PRO A 324 25.53 6.97 -1.29
C PRO A 324 25.81 6.43 0.11
N ALA A 325 24.79 6.35 0.96
CA ALA A 325 24.93 5.90 2.35
C ALA A 325 25.48 4.46 2.46
N VAL A 326 25.18 3.61 1.49
CA VAL A 326 25.54 2.18 1.48
C VAL A 326 26.65 1.84 0.47
N TRP A 327 27.26 2.85 -0.15
CA TRP A 327 28.33 2.62 -1.14
C TRP A 327 29.49 1.83 -0.53
N ARG A 328 29.87 0.71 -1.19
CA ARG A 328 30.91 -0.23 -0.76
C ARG A 328 30.69 -0.85 0.62
N ALA A 329 29.45 -0.88 1.10
CA ALA A 329 29.17 -1.58 2.35
C ALA A 329 29.46 -3.09 2.22
N LYS A 330 29.97 -3.69 3.29
CA LYS A 330 30.02 -5.15 3.47
C LYS A 330 28.69 -5.67 3.99
N LYS A 331 28.16 -4.98 4.99
CA LYS A 331 26.89 -5.27 5.67
C LYS A 331 26.12 -3.96 5.87
N ILE A 332 24.80 -4.03 5.73
CA ILE A 332 23.88 -2.91 5.97
C ILE A 332 22.91 -3.34 7.07
N VAL A 333 22.81 -2.53 8.11
CA VAL A 333 21.81 -2.63 9.17
C VAL A 333 20.73 -1.59 8.87
N PHE A 334 19.54 -2.03 8.57
CA PHE A 334 18.36 -1.18 8.38
C PHE A 334 17.69 -1.00 9.74
N TYR A 335 17.70 0.21 10.26
CA TYR A 335 17.23 0.55 11.59
C TYR A 335 15.98 1.42 11.55
N ASP A 336 14.99 1.01 12.32
CA ASP A 336 13.79 1.77 12.61
C ASP A 336 13.94 2.40 13.99
N VAL A 337 14.02 3.73 14.00
CA VAL A 337 14.20 4.52 15.25
C VAL A 337 12.97 4.44 16.13
N THR A 338 11.78 4.47 15.52
CA THR A 338 10.50 4.53 16.24
C THR A 338 10.24 3.24 17.01
N ALA A 339 10.44 2.10 16.35
CA ALA A 339 10.20 0.78 16.93
C ALA A 339 11.43 0.20 17.65
N ASN A 340 12.60 0.84 17.57
CA ASN A 340 13.90 0.33 18.05
C ASN A 340 14.18 -1.09 17.54
N LYS A 341 13.93 -1.32 16.25
CA LYS A 341 14.11 -2.61 15.58
C LYS A 341 14.98 -2.48 14.35
N ALA A 342 15.65 -3.56 13.97
CA ALA A 342 16.50 -3.57 12.80
C ALA A 342 16.51 -4.94 12.12
N PHE A 343 16.98 -4.97 10.86
CA PHE A 343 17.37 -6.19 10.17
C PHE A 343 18.69 -5.97 9.42
N GLU A 344 19.40 -7.06 9.18
CA GLU A 344 20.70 -7.03 8.51
C GLU A 344 20.62 -7.59 7.09
N CYS A 345 21.41 -6.97 6.19
CA CYS A 345 21.65 -7.48 4.85
C CYS A 345 23.14 -7.47 4.55
N GLU A 346 23.64 -8.55 3.94
CA GLU A 346 25.04 -8.67 3.54
C GLU A 346 25.20 -8.68 2.03
N ARG A 347 26.31 -8.13 1.58
CA ARG A 347 26.68 -8.16 0.17
C ARG A 347 27.01 -9.57 -0.26
N SER A 348 26.31 -10.05 -1.28
CA SER A 348 26.54 -11.40 -1.86
C SER A 348 26.47 -11.35 -3.38
N TRP A 349 27.58 -11.67 -4.03
CA TRP A 349 27.63 -11.83 -5.50
C TRP A 349 26.75 -12.98 -5.97
N GLY A 350 26.81 -14.11 -5.28
CA GLY A 350 25.99 -15.28 -5.63
C GLY A 350 24.50 -14.95 -5.63
N GLN A 351 24.03 -14.24 -4.59
CA GLN A 351 22.64 -13.78 -4.51
C GLN A 351 22.31 -12.80 -5.64
N ALA A 352 23.17 -11.80 -5.89
CA ALA A 352 22.91 -10.79 -6.94
C ALA A 352 22.79 -11.43 -8.33
N VAL A 353 23.68 -12.39 -8.65
CA VAL A 353 23.67 -13.14 -9.92
C VAL A 353 22.44 -14.07 -9.99
N ALA A 354 22.11 -14.79 -8.92
CA ALA A 354 20.92 -15.63 -8.88
C ALA A 354 19.65 -14.81 -9.13
N LYS A 355 19.53 -13.60 -8.51
CA LYS A 355 18.39 -12.70 -8.75
C LYS A 355 18.36 -12.11 -10.15
N PHE A 356 19.53 -11.90 -10.78
CA PHE A 356 19.60 -11.50 -12.20
C PHE A 356 18.95 -12.56 -13.10
N PHE A 357 19.35 -13.83 -12.97
CA PHE A 357 18.77 -14.92 -13.77
C PHE A 357 17.30 -15.15 -13.46
N GLN A 358 16.88 -14.99 -12.19
CA GLN A 358 15.48 -15.06 -11.79
C GLN A 358 14.64 -13.98 -12.52
N VAL A 359 15.12 -12.75 -12.58
CA VAL A 359 14.45 -11.64 -13.27
C VAL A 359 14.49 -11.82 -14.77
N LEU A 360 15.58 -12.33 -15.34
CA LEU A 360 15.67 -12.66 -16.76
C LEU A 360 14.61 -13.71 -17.15
N GLY A 361 14.51 -14.79 -16.38
CA GLY A 361 13.48 -15.82 -16.60
C GLY A 361 12.05 -15.29 -16.43
N LEU A 362 11.84 -14.35 -15.46
CA LEU A 362 10.56 -13.68 -15.33
C LEU A 362 10.24 -12.79 -16.54
N THR A 363 11.23 -12.09 -17.09
CA THR A 363 11.08 -11.25 -18.29
C THR A 363 10.55 -12.08 -19.47
N ILE A 364 11.07 -13.29 -19.64
CA ILE A 364 10.59 -14.23 -20.66
C ILE A 364 9.13 -14.65 -20.37
N GLN A 365 8.80 -14.98 -19.12
CA GLN A 365 7.42 -15.33 -18.76
C GLN A 365 6.44 -14.17 -19.03
N ILE A 366 6.84 -12.92 -18.78
CA ILE A 366 6.05 -11.72 -19.09
C ILE A 366 5.74 -11.67 -20.58
N ASP A 367 6.70 -11.95 -21.46
CA ASP A 367 6.47 -11.91 -22.91
C ASP A 367 5.37 -12.86 -23.36
N PHE A 368 5.32 -14.05 -22.79
CA PHE A 368 4.36 -15.08 -23.18
C PHE A 368 3.02 -14.98 -22.45
N LYS A 369 2.99 -14.57 -21.16
CA LYS A 369 1.80 -14.71 -20.30
C LYS A 369 1.07 -13.42 -20.02
N TYR A 370 1.73 -12.25 -20.08
CA TYR A 370 1.13 -10.99 -19.65
C TYR A 370 -0.19 -10.66 -20.35
N ASN A 371 -0.23 -10.72 -21.69
CA ASN A 371 -1.43 -10.38 -22.44
C ASN A 371 -2.57 -11.36 -22.18
N LYS A 372 -2.27 -12.64 -21.93
CA LYS A 372 -3.26 -13.65 -21.56
C LYS A 372 -3.85 -13.33 -20.19
N ALA A 373 -3.02 -13.06 -19.20
CA ALA A 373 -3.46 -12.68 -17.85
C ALA A 373 -4.30 -11.40 -17.87
N LYS A 374 -3.84 -10.35 -18.57
CA LYS A 374 -4.58 -9.10 -18.73
C LYS A 374 -5.98 -9.32 -19.33
N LYS A 375 -6.07 -10.09 -20.40
CA LYS A 375 -7.36 -10.45 -21.02
C LYS A 375 -8.25 -11.26 -20.06
N ASP A 376 -7.67 -12.15 -19.27
CA ASP A 376 -8.41 -12.96 -18.30
C ASP A 376 -9.03 -12.07 -17.21
N PHE A 377 -8.29 -11.14 -16.63
CA PHE A 377 -8.83 -10.17 -15.68
C PHE A 377 -9.93 -9.32 -16.27
N LEU A 378 -9.76 -8.76 -17.47
CA LEU A 378 -10.79 -7.95 -18.14
C LEU A 378 -12.07 -8.74 -18.43
N LYS A 379 -11.95 -10.04 -18.73
CA LYS A 379 -13.10 -10.90 -19.02
C LYS A 379 -13.78 -11.44 -17.76
N ARG A 380 -13.00 -11.83 -16.77
CA ARG A 380 -13.45 -12.61 -15.60
C ARG A 380 -13.35 -11.85 -14.27
N GLY A 381 -12.93 -10.59 -14.26
CA GLY A 381 -12.76 -9.82 -13.03
C GLY A 381 -14.03 -9.73 -12.17
N ASN A 382 -15.21 -9.84 -12.78
CA ASN A 382 -16.48 -9.89 -12.04
C ASN A 382 -16.61 -11.14 -11.16
N GLU A 383 -15.90 -12.23 -11.47
CA GLU A 383 -15.94 -13.46 -10.67
C GLU A 383 -15.33 -13.29 -9.26
N ILE A 384 -14.52 -12.26 -9.05
CA ILE A 384 -13.80 -12.03 -7.79
C ILE A 384 -14.24 -10.76 -7.01
N LYS A 385 -15.32 -10.11 -7.44
CA LYS A 385 -15.88 -8.92 -6.77
C LYS A 385 -17.35 -9.06 -6.40
N ASN A 386 -17.90 -10.26 -6.45
CA ASN A 386 -19.28 -10.55 -6.10
C ASN A 386 -19.40 -11.20 -4.72
N ILE A 387 -20.62 -11.19 -4.19
CA ILE A 387 -20.91 -11.67 -2.83
C ILE A 387 -20.69 -13.19 -2.69
N GLN A 388 -20.91 -13.97 -3.76
CA GLN A 388 -20.71 -15.42 -3.76
C GLN A 388 -19.22 -15.77 -3.60
N PHE A 389 -18.35 -15.06 -4.34
CA PHE A 389 -16.91 -15.20 -4.19
C PHE A 389 -16.48 -14.83 -2.76
N TRP A 390 -16.90 -13.67 -2.26
CA TRP A 390 -16.51 -13.20 -0.95
C TRP A 390 -17.01 -14.10 0.18
N SER A 391 -18.24 -14.62 0.08
CA SER A 391 -18.78 -15.58 1.05
C SER A 391 -17.90 -16.82 1.14
N LYS A 392 -17.49 -17.39 0.01
CA LYS A 392 -16.58 -18.53 -0.06
C LYS A 392 -15.18 -18.16 0.44
N TYR A 393 -14.65 -17.02 0.02
CA TYR A 393 -13.29 -16.56 0.36
C TYR A 393 -13.11 -16.30 1.86
N LEU A 394 -14.14 -15.76 2.51
CA LEU A 394 -14.19 -15.55 3.94
C LEU A 394 -14.61 -16.81 4.73
N GLY A 395 -15.10 -17.84 4.06
CA GLY A 395 -15.54 -19.09 4.69
C GLY A 395 -16.92 -19.00 5.35
N LEU A 396 -17.78 -18.12 4.85
CA LEU A 396 -19.14 -17.91 5.38
C LEU A 396 -20.15 -18.94 4.86
N ASP A 397 -19.83 -19.60 3.78
CA ASP A 397 -20.61 -20.67 3.16
C ASP A 397 -20.63 -21.98 3.98
N LYS A 398 -19.82 -22.04 5.05
CA LYS A 398 -19.70 -23.20 5.94
C LYS A 398 -20.36 -22.96 7.32
N GLN A 399 -20.96 -21.82 7.50
CA GLN A 399 -21.73 -21.46 8.69
C GLN A 399 -23.21 -21.51 8.33
#